data_b3622ee0afd317344d4c6bc53ac0b5e2
#
_entry.id   b3622ee0afd317344d4c6bc53ac0b5e2
#
_cell.length_a   1.000
_cell.length_b   1.000
_cell.length_c   1.000
_cell.angle_alpha   90.00
_cell.angle_beta   90.00
_cell.angle_gamma   90.00
#
_symmetry.space_group_name_H-M   'P 1'
#
loop_
_entity.id
_entity.type
_entity.pdbx_description
1 polymer ?
#
loop_
_entity_poly.entity_id
_entity_poly.type
_entity_poly.pdbx_seq_one_letter_code
_entity_poly.pdbx_strand_id
1 'polypeptide(L)'
;MSQHPDPQQMIEYMHERAGAFMRILGGHLEAIDQQRGWARLRWHPTEACCHSGTIVQGGFVTSRLDAAMAHAITARIGTGMMAPTLDLNVSFF
;
A
#
# COMPACT_ATOMS: atom_id res chain seq x y z
N MET A 1 -8.11 8.98 -17.47
CA MET A 1 -6.77 8.42 -17.22
C MET A 1 -6.63 7.07 -17.91
N SER A 2 -5.52 6.80 -18.53
CA SER A 2 -5.27 5.50 -19.15
C SER A 2 -5.04 4.42 -18.08
N GLN A 3 -5.16 3.14 -18.46
CA GLN A 3 -4.90 2.02 -17.56
C GLN A 3 -3.42 1.94 -17.14
N HIS A 4 -2.52 2.45 -17.98
CA HIS A 4 -1.07 2.45 -17.74
C HIS A 4 -0.55 3.88 -17.84
N PRO A 5 -0.94 4.75 -16.89
CA PRO A 5 -0.39 6.12 -16.86
C PRO A 5 1.10 6.09 -16.55
N ASP A 6 1.77 7.23 -16.69
CA ASP A 6 3.17 7.30 -16.26
C ASP A 6 3.27 7.11 -14.73
N PRO A 7 4.48 6.81 -14.21
CA PRO A 7 4.64 6.50 -12.78
C PRO A 7 4.09 7.57 -11.84
N GLN A 8 4.28 8.84 -12.15
CA GLN A 8 3.81 9.92 -11.27
C GLN A 8 2.29 10.01 -11.28
N GLN A 9 1.65 9.87 -12.43
CA GLN A 9 0.19 9.84 -12.54
C GLN A 9 -0.39 8.64 -11.78
N MET A 10 0.27 7.49 -11.86
CA MET A 10 -0.15 6.29 -11.16
C MET A 10 -0.09 6.49 -9.64
N ILE A 11 0.99 7.09 -9.15
CA ILE A 11 1.16 7.38 -7.73
C ILE A 11 0.03 8.31 -7.24
N GLU A 12 -0.26 9.37 -7.98
CA GLU A 12 -1.32 10.32 -7.63
C GLU A 12 -2.69 9.64 -7.61
N TYR A 13 -2.96 8.81 -8.62
CA TYR A 13 -4.21 8.05 -8.69
C TYR A 13 -4.37 7.14 -7.47
N MET A 14 -3.32 6.41 -7.10
CA MET A 14 -3.40 5.50 -5.96
C MET A 14 -3.54 6.25 -4.63
N HIS A 15 -2.89 7.42 -4.49
CA HIS A 15 -3.06 8.27 -3.30
C HIS A 15 -4.52 8.72 -3.15
N GLU A 16 -5.14 9.16 -4.24
CA GLU A 16 -6.54 9.61 -4.21
C GLU A 16 -7.49 8.46 -3.85
N ARG A 17 -7.27 7.30 -4.46
CA ARG A 17 -8.13 6.13 -4.25
C ARG A 17 -8.02 5.58 -2.83
N ALA A 18 -6.82 5.52 -2.31
CA ALA A 18 -6.57 4.95 -0.99
C ALA A 18 -6.90 5.90 0.16
N GLY A 19 -6.76 7.19 -0.05
CA GLY A 19 -7.22 8.27 0.84
C GLY A 19 -7.11 8.00 2.32
N ALA A 20 -8.26 7.88 2.99
CA ALA A 20 -8.35 7.73 4.44
C ALA A 20 -7.66 6.47 4.96
N PHE A 21 -7.75 5.37 4.22
CA PHE A 21 -7.11 4.11 4.61
C PHE A 21 -5.59 4.27 4.76
N MET A 22 -4.96 4.88 3.77
CA MET A 22 -3.51 5.12 3.83
C MET A 22 -3.13 6.08 4.93
N ARG A 23 -3.95 7.10 5.19
CA ARG A 23 -3.71 8.04 6.30
C ARG A 23 -3.76 7.34 7.65
N ILE A 24 -4.74 6.46 7.85
CA ILE A 24 -4.88 5.70 9.10
C ILE A 24 -3.65 4.84 9.34
N LEU A 25 -3.14 4.19 8.29
CA LEU A 25 -1.95 3.35 8.40
C LEU A 25 -0.65 4.16 8.46
N GLY A 26 -0.70 5.46 8.17
CA GLY A 26 0.48 6.31 8.10
C GLY A 26 1.33 6.02 6.88
N GLY A 27 0.71 5.66 5.76
CA GLY A 27 1.39 5.19 4.57
C GLY A 27 1.55 6.26 3.50
N HIS A 28 2.64 6.13 2.74
CA HIS A 28 2.92 7.00 1.61
C HIS A 28 3.61 6.20 0.50
N LEU A 29 3.04 6.23 -0.69
CA LEU A 29 3.62 5.58 -1.85
C LEU A 29 4.71 6.48 -2.43
N GLU A 30 5.95 6.03 -2.39
CA GLU A 30 7.10 6.82 -2.84
C GLU A 30 7.47 6.57 -4.29
N ALA A 31 7.47 5.30 -4.72
CA ALA A 31 7.92 4.94 -6.05
C ALA A 31 7.28 3.64 -6.52
N ILE A 32 7.18 3.50 -7.83
CA ILE A 32 6.70 2.26 -8.45
C ILE A 32 7.59 1.92 -9.64
N ASP A 33 7.61 0.64 -10.01
CA ASP A 33 8.18 0.16 -11.26
C ASP A 33 7.12 -0.68 -11.96
N GLN A 34 6.55 -0.11 -13.02
CA GLN A 34 5.45 -0.74 -13.74
C GLN A 34 5.90 -1.97 -14.52
N GLN A 35 7.14 -1.99 -14.97
CA GLN A 35 7.67 -3.13 -15.75
C GLN A 35 8.02 -4.30 -14.87
N ARG A 36 8.65 -4.04 -13.72
CA ARG A 36 9.08 -5.08 -12.78
C ARG A 36 8.02 -5.43 -11.75
N GLY A 37 7.00 -4.59 -11.61
CA GLY A 37 5.88 -4.86 -10.71
C GLY A 37 6.22 -4.72 -9.25
N TRP A 38 6.93 -3.66 -8.86
CA TRP A 38 7.15 -3.38 -7.46
C TRP A 38 6.68 -1.98 -7.08
N ALA A 39 6.45 -1.79 -5.79
CA ALA A 39 6.09 -0.51 -5.20
C ALA A 39 6.89 -0.33 -3.92
N ARG A 40 7.31 0.90 -3.64
CA ARG A 40 8.00 1.24 -2.40
C ARG A 40 7.12 2.19 -1.61
N LEU A 41 6.80 1.79 -0.40
CA LEU A 41 5.98 2.57 0.50
C LEU A 41 6.78 2.91 1.75
N ARG A 42 6.50 4.10 2.30
CA ARG A 42 7.03 4.52 3.59
C ARG A 42 5.87 4.56 4.58
N TRP A 43 6.12 4.10 5.79
CA TRP A 43 5.12 4.03 6.83
C TRP A 43 5.57 4.81 8.05
N HIS A 44 4.69 5.71 8.53
CA HIS A 44 4.87 6.43 9.77
C HIS A 44 3.77 5.98 10.73
N PRO A 45 4.06 5.07 11.67
CA PRO A 45 3.03 4.58 12.59
C PRO A 45 2.50 5.71 13.45
N THR A 46 1.17 5.79 13.58
CA THR A 46 0.50 6.70 14.47
C THR A 46 0.22 5.99 15.79
N GLU A 47 -0.10 6.75 16.84
CA GLU A 47 -0.51 6.17 18.12
C GLU A 47 -1.69 5.23 17.98
N ALA A 48 -2.63 5.54 17.07
CA ALA A 48 -3.81 4.71 16.82
C ALA A 48 -3.45 3.31 16.33
N CYS A 49 -2.25 3.12 15.75
CA CYS A 49 -1.78 1.81 15.27
C CYS A 49 -1.03 1.04 16.35
N CYS A 50 -0.84 1.61 17.53
CA CYS A 50 0.00 1.04 18.58
C CYS A 50 -0.83 0.53 19.76
N HIS A 51 -0.29 -0.48 20.41
CA HIS A 51 -0.76 -0.90 21.73
C HIS A 51 0.36 -0.68 22.74
N SER A 52 0.00 -0.61 24.01
CA SER A 52 1.00 -0.47 25.10
C SER A 52 1.98 0.69 24.84
N GLY A 53 1.46 1.82 24.36
CA GLY A 53 2.26 3.03 24.11
C GLY A 53 2.84 3.10 22.71
N THR A 54 3.98 2.46 22.48
CA THR A 54 4.76 2.64 21.25
C THR A 54 4.95 1.38 20.42
N ILE A 55 4.23 0.30 20.75
CA ILE A 55 4.37 -0.98 20.04
C ILE A 55 3.29 -1.05 18.97
N VAL A 56 3.69 -1.11 17.69
CA VAL A 56 2.74 -1.22 16.58
C VAL A 56 2.05 -2.58 16.62
N GLN A 57 0.73 -2.56 16.60
CA GLN A 57 -0.07 -3.78 16.65
C GLN A 57 0.09 -4.57 15.34
N GLY A 58 0.26 -5.91 15.46
CA GLY A 58 0.57 -6.78 14.33
C GLY A 58 -0.44 -6.75 13.19
N GLY A 59 -1.72 -6.54 13.49
CA GLY A 59 -2.75 -6.39 12.46
C GLY A 59 -2.51 -5.17 11.58
N PHE A 60 -2.00 -4.08 12.14
CA PHE A 60 -1.65 -2.89 11.35
C PHE A 60 -0.43 -3.14 10.48
N VAL A 61 0.57 -3.87 10.99
CA VAL A 61 1.72 -4.27 10.18
C VAL A 61 1.27 -5.14 9.01
N THR A 62 0.41 -6.11 9.27
CA THR A 62 -0.16 -6.99 8.24
C THR A 62 -0.94 -6.20 7.20
N SER A 63 -1.74 -5.22 7.62
CA SER A 63 -2.49 -4.34 6.70
C SER A 63 -1.55 -3.55 5.80
N ARG A 64 -0.42 -3.09 6.32
CA ARG A 64 0.59 -2.39 5.52
C ARG A 64 1.22 -3.28 4.47
N LEU A 65 1.55 -4.52 4.83
CA LEU A 65 2.09 -5.50 3.88
C LEU A 65 1.08 -5.81 2.78
N ASP A 66 -0.18 -5.98 3.15
CA ASP A 66 -1.27 -6.21 2.20
C ASP A 66 -1.43 -5.04 1.24
N ALA A 67 -1.43 -3.81 1.76
CA ALA A 67 -1.51 -2.61 0.95
C ALA A 67 -0.33 -2.47 -0.01
N ALA A 68 0.89 -2.80 0.45
CA ALA A 68 2.08 -2.75 -0.38
C ALA A 68 1.98 -3.73 -1.56
N MET A 69 1.50 -4.94 -1.32
CA MET A 69 1.28 -5.92 -2.38
C MET A 69 0.25 -5.45 -3.38
N ALA A 70 -0.86 -4.88 -2.91
CA ALA A 70 -1.91 -4.34 -3.77
C ALA A 70 -1.38 -3.22 -4.66
N HIS A 71 -0.55 -2.33 -4.11
CA HIS A 71 0.06 -1.25 -4.87
C HIS A 71 1.02 -1.78 -5.95
N ALA A 72 1.80 -2.80 -5.63
CA ALA A 72 2.72 -3.43 -6.58
C ALA A 72 1.95 -4.08 -7.74
N ILE A 73 0.85 -4.77 -7.43
CA ILE A 73 0.01 -5.40 -8.45
C ILE A 73 -0.61 -4.32 -9.35
N THR A 74 -1.17 -3.27 -8.77
CA THR A 74 -1.77 -2.17 -9.53
C THR A 74 -0.73 -1.49 -10.43
N ALA A 75 0.49 -1.31 -9.94
CA ALA A 75 1.59 -0.75 -10.74
C ALA A 75 1.84 -1.60 -11.98
N ARG A 76 1.76 -2.92 -11.85
CA ARG A 76 2.05 -3.86 -12.94
C ARG A 76 0.90 -4.01 -13.93
N ILE A 77 -0.34 -4.17 -13.42
CA ILE A 77 -1.50 -4.47 -14.29
C ILE A 77 -2.29 -3.23 -14.71
N GLY A 78 -2.01 -2.08 -14.09
CA GLY A 78 -2.70 -0.82 -14.41
C GLY A 78 -3.95 -0.61 -13.56
N THR A 79 -4.69 0.47 -13.86
CA THR A 79 -5.80 0.96 -13.05
C THR A 79 -7.16 0.38 -13.46
N GLY A 80 -7.20 -0.43 -14.52
CA GLY A 80 -8.46 -0.98 -15.04
C GLY A 80 -8.97 -2.22 -14.33
N MET A 81 -8.19 -2.76 -13.40
CA MET A 81 -8.55 -4.01 -12.69
C MET A 81 -8.32 -3.87 -11.21
N MET A 82 -9.02 -4.69 -10.44
CA MET A 82 -8.82 -4.79 -8.99
C MET A 82 -8.27 -6.18 -8.66
N ALA A 83 -7.45 -6.24 -7.62
CA ALA A 83 -6.83 -7.49 -7.18
C ALA A 83 -7.02 -7.66 -5.66
N PRO A 84 -8.24 -8.02 -5.22
CA PRO A 84 -8.47 -8.25 -3.79
C PRO A 84 -7.68 -9.46 -3.30
N THR A 85 -7.20 -9.36 -2.06
CA THR A 85 -6.42 -10.43 -1.43
C THR A 85 -7.33 -11.60 -1.09
N LEU A 86 -6.93 -12.80 -1.51
CA LEU A 86 -7.65 -14.02 -1.17
C LEU A 86 -7.02 -14.74 0.03
N ASP A 87 -5.72 -14.66 0.15
CA ASP A 87 -4.99 -15.35 1.22
C ASP A 87 -3.73 -14.57 1.56
N LEU A 88 -3.47 -14.41 2.85
CA LEU A 88 -2.31 -13.67 3.33
C LEU A 88 -1.76 -14.40 4.57
N ASN A 89 -0.47 -14.70 4.53
CA ASN A 89 0.21 -15.39 5.62
C ASN A 89 1.42 -14.55 6.05
N VAL A 90 1.44 -14.15 7.32
CA VAL A 90 2.49 -13.28 7.86
C VAL A 90 3.06 -13.90 9.12
N SER A 91 4.39 -13.94 9.20
CA SER A 91 5.10 -14.41 10.39
C SER A 91 5.90 -13.26 11.00
N PHE A 92 5.83 -13.12 12.30
CA PHE A 92 6.57 -12.11 13.05
C PHE A 92 7.68 -12.77 13.84
N PHE A 93 8.89 -12.24 13.72
CA PHE A 93 10.06 -12.81 14.40
C PHE A 93 10.63 -11.85 15.44
#